data_fa1c819c789775994042ed74c826eee7
#
_entry.id   fa1c819c789775994042ed74c826eee7
#
_cell.length_a   1.000
_cell.length_b   1.000
_cell.length_c   1.000
_cell.angle_alpha   90.00
_cell.angle_beta   90.00
_cell.angle_gamma   90.00
#
_symmetry.space_group_name_H-M   'P 1'
#
loop_
_entity.id
_entity.type
_entity.pdbx_description
1 polymer ?
#
loop_
_entity_poly.entity_id
_entity_poly.type
_entity_poly.pdbx_seq_one_letter_code
_entity_poly.pdbx_strand_id
1 'polypeptide(L)'
;MSITGLHPPKFGVYAVKKPVDNPLEDDLAEGAATFNPWVIIDADKITLITPHGDKGQGVASSQAALIAEELDVEFGQFETSFGKPAAAYWNTALAADMVPFMPTDESLTAETLRSVAGGVVKVLGLQLTGGSSTIPDSFDKLREAGAVARETLKLAAANKTGVAVSELKTANGAVILPDGTSLKYTELAADAAGVEPVTDIKLRDPSEWRLIGKPMQRLDILAKSTGTMPYGIDLEVDGMVHATVKVNPRQGGKMNSYDASAAEGMRGVKSIVEVTGGVAVIADNTWRAFQAADAIEFDWGEAPYPAEQDGHWKVLSETFTEDKLDSKWRDDGDVDAAITGEGVIEAEYRSPYVAHAPL
;
A
#
# COMPACT_ATOMS: atom_id res chain seq x y z
N MET A 1 -18.43 18.40 -19.51
CA MET A 1 -18.87 17.00 -19.34
C MET A 1 -18.73 16.70 -17.84
N SER A 2 -19.84 16.63 -17.14
CA SER A 2 -19.89 16.37 -15.69
C SER A 2 -19.62 14.89 -15.45
N ILE A 3 -18.57 14.56 -14.68
CA ILE A 3 -18.29 13.20 -14.21
C ILE A 3 -19.14 12.96 -12.96
N THR A 4 -20.44 12.85 -13.15
CA THR A 4 -21.38 12.38 -12.12
C THR A 4 -21.77 10.95 -12.49
N GLY A 5 -21.20 9.96 -11.78
CA GLY A 5 -21.66 8.58 -11.96
C GLY A 5 -20.70 7.44 -11.61
N LEU A 6 -19.56 7.73 -10.99
CA LEU A 6 -18.77 6.68 -10.37
C LEU A 6 -19.19 6.57 -8.90
N HIS A 7 -20.25 5.82 -8.64
CA HIS A 7 -20.42 5.24 -7.32
C HIS A 7 -19.26 4.24 -7.13
N PRO A 8 -18.51 4.32 -6.03
CA PRO A 8 -17.60 3.23 -5.70
C PRO A 8 -18.45 1.96 -5.59
N PRO A 9 -17.94 0.81 -6.07
CA PRO A 9 -18.64 -0.44 -5.90
C PRO A 9 -18.97 -0.60 -4.42
N LYS A 10 -20.21 -0.93 -4.10
CA LYS A 10 -20.63 -1.27 -2.75
C LYS A 10 -19.95 -2.59 -2.38
N PHE A 11 -18.70 -2.52 -1.93
CA PHE A 11 -18.05 -3.65 -1.30
C PHE A 11 -18.86 -3.93 -0.04
N GLY A 12 -19.70 -4.95 -0.11
CA GLY A 12 -20.54 -5.34 1.00
C GLY A 12 -19.68 -5.58 2.23
N VAL A 13 -20.10 -5.02 3.34
CA VAL A 13 -19.52 -5.25 4.66
C VAL A 13 -19.69 -6.73 4.98
N TYR A 14 -18.68 -7.53 4.63
CA TYR A 14 -18.68 -8.95 4.95
C TYR A 14 -18.32 -9.11 6.41
N ALA A 15 -19.36 -9.18 7.22
CA ALA A 15 -19.28 -9.52 8.63
C ALA A 15 -18.85 -10.98 8.82
N VAL A 16 -17.57 -11.28 8.64
CA VAL A 16 -16.94 -12.32 9.41
C VAL A 16 -16.51 -11.65 10.71
N LYS A 17 -17.43 -11.65 11.70
CA LYS A 17 -17.14 -11.24 13.07
C LYS A 17 -16.22 -12.26 13.76
N LYS A 18 -14.94 -12.26 13.41
CA LYS A 18 -13.87 -12.58 14.34
C LYS A 18 -13.32 -11.23 14.76
N PRO A 19 -13.22 -10.94 16.07
CA PRO A 19 -12.44 -9.78 16.50
C PRO A 19 -11.07 -9.93 15.85
N VAL A 20 -10.67 -8.96 15.07
CA VAL A 20 -9.29 -8.93 14.57
C VAL A 20 -8.48 -8.50 15.76
N ASP A 21 -7.50 -9.32 16.16
CA ASP A 21 -6.60 -8.97 17.25
C ASP A 21 -6.00 -7.58 16.93
N ASN A 22 -6.10 -6.67 17.87
CA ASN A 22 -5.55 -5.34 17.72
C ASN A 22 -4.04 -5.40 18.02
N PRO A 23 -3.17 -5.29 17.01
CA PRO A 23 -1.72 -5.44 17.19
C PRO A 23 -1.09 -4.31 18.01
N LEU A 24 -1.85 -3.29 18.37
CA LEU A 24 -1.37 -2.14 19.12
C LEU A 24 -1.47 -2.36 20.63
N GLU A 25 -2.30 -3.30 21.10
CA GLU A 25 -2.54 -3.53 22.53
C GLU A 25 -1.30 -4.00 23.27
N ASP A 26 -0.46 -4.81 22.63
CA ASP A 26 0.73 -5.39 23.27
C ASP A 26 1.84 -4.36 23.57
N ASP A 27 1.84 -3.20 22.90
CA ASP A 27 2.90 -2.19 22.96
C ASP A 27 2.41 -0.84 23.53
N LEU A 28 1.21 -0.76 24.07
CA LEU A 28 0.67 0.49 24.61
C LEU A 28 1.45 0.96 25.84
N ALA A 29 1.80 2.25 25.83
CA ALA A 29 2.30 2.91 27.03
C ALA A 29 1.20 3.01 28.10
N GLU A 30 1.60 3.12 29.36
CA GLU A 30 0.65 3.35 30.46
C GLU A 30 -0.15 4.64 30.23
N GLY A 31 -1.48 4.54 30.32
CA GLY A 31 -2.39 5.67 30.07
C GLY A 31 -2.67 5.98 28.61
N ALA A 32 -2.09 5.23 27.67
CA ALA A 32 -2.47 5.32 26.26
C ALA A 32 -3.74 4.52 25.96
N ALA A 33 -4.50 4.97 24.99
CA ALA A 33 -5.69 4.29 24.47
C ALA A 33 -5.50 3.87 23.01
N THR A 34 -6.05 2.71 22.67
CA THR A 34 -6.28 2.29 21.30
C THR A 34 -7.73 1.81 21.18
N PHE A 35 -8.33 2.05 20.04
CA PHE A 35 -9.74 1.72 19.78
C PHE A 35 -9.90 0.70 18.65
N ASN A 36 -8.83 0.50 17.93
CA ASN A 36 -8.74 -0.33 16.73
C ASN A 36 -7.27 -0.39 16.25
N PRO A 37 -6.91 -1.20 15.26
CA PRO A 37 -5.54 -1.33 14.76
C PRO A 37 -4.89 -0.07 14.16
N TRP A 38 -5.60 1.04 14.05
CA TRP A 38 -5.11 2.23 13.30
C TRP A 38 -4.95 3.51 14.13
N VAL A 39 -5.42 3.54 15.38
CA VAL A 39 -5.40 4.77 16.19
C VAL A 39 -4.83 4.49 17.57
N ILE A 40 -3.80 5.25 17.95
CA ILE A 40 -3.26 5.33 19.31
C ILE A 40 -3.35 6.77 19.76
N ILE A 41 -3.78 6.99 21.01
CA ILE A 41 -3.76 8.31 21.65
C ILE A 41 -3.13 8.16 23.04
N ASP A 42 -2.12 8.93 23.31
CA ASP A 42 -1.51 9.06 24.64
C ASP A 42 -1.62 10.50 25.15
N ALA A 43 -1.00 10.80 26.30
CA ALA A 43 -1.06 12.12 26.90
C ALA A 43 -0.40 13.24 26.09
N ASP A 44 0.48 12.87 25.16
CA ASP A 44 1.30 13.82 24.41
C ASP A 44 0.86 13.93 22.95
N LYS A 45 0.39 12.84 22.33
CA LYS A 45 0.16 12.77 20.88
C LYS A 45 -0.94 11.82 20.43
N ILE A 46 -1.35 12.03 19.20
CA ILE A 46 -2.21 11.15 18.42
C ILE A 46 -1.34 10.48 17.36
N THR A 47 -1.34 9.16 17.29
CA THR A 47 -0.61 8.39 16.27
C THR A 47 -1.59 7.63 15.39
N LEU A 48 -1.52 7.85 14.09
CA LEU A 48 -2.29 7.17 13.08
C LEU A 48 -1.43 6.12 12.39
N ILE A 49 -1.90 4.88 12.35
CA ILE A 49 -1.19 3.80 11.67
C ILE A 49 -1.58 3.76 10.19
N THR A 50 -0.59 3.93 9.34
CA THR A 50 -0.71 3.89 7.87
C THR A 50 0.14 2.72 7.34
N PRO A 51 -0.35 1.48 7.42
CA PRO A 51 0.47 0.28 7.36
C PRO A 51 0.94 -0.12 5.96
N HIS A 52 0.59 0.64 4.93
CA HIS A 52 0.97 0.34 3.55
C HIS A 52 2.21 1.12 3.13
N GLY A 53 3.06 0.48 2.32
CA GLY A 53 4.32 1.07 1.86
C GLY A 53 4.10 2.30 0.98
N ASP A 54 4.67 3.43 1.38
CA ASP A 54 4.73 4.65 0.57
C ASP A 54 6.02 4.63 -0.25
N LYS A 55 5.88 4.50 -1.57
CA LYS A 55 6.97 4.48 -2.55
C LYS A 55 7.10 5.83 -3.30
N GLY A 56 6.49 6.88 -2.75
CA GLY A 56 6.38 8.18 -3.41
C GLY A 56 4.99 8.49 -3.95
N GLN A 57 4.05 7.52 -3.95
CA GLN A 57 2.68 7.71 -4.44
C GLN A 57 1.76 8.45 -3.44
N GLY A 58 2.20 8.69 -2.19
CA GLY A 58 1.47 9.49 -1.19
C GLY A 58 0.41 8.72 -0.42
N VAL A 59 0.48 7.38 -0.38
CA VAL A 59 -0.51 6.55 0.29
C VAL A 59 -0.57 6.78 1.80
N ALA A 60 0.55 7.04 2.46
CA ALA A 60 0.59 7.34 3.90
C ALA A 60 -0.23 8.60 4.23
N SER A 61 -0.05 9.67 3.47
CA SER A 61 -0.83 10.90 3.63
C SER A 61 -2.32 10.69 3.35
N SER A 62 -2.65 9.89 2.32
CA SER A 62 -4.03 9.61 1.96
C SER A 62 -4.72 8.74 3.02
N GLN A 63 -4.07 7.71 3.53
CA GLN A 63 -4.60 6.88 4.62
C GLN A 63 -4.79 7.69 5.90
N ALA A 64 -3.82 8.53 6.26
CA ALA A 64 -3.95 9.42 7.40
C ALA A 64 -5.15 10.38 7.26
N ALA A 65 -5.38 10.93 6.06
CA ALA A 65 -6.53 11.79 5.79
C ALA A 65 -7.87 11.08 5.98
N LEU A 66 -7.99 9.80 5.60
CA LEU A 66 -9.22 9.02 5.79
C LEU A 66 -9.56 8.87 7.29
N ILE A 67 -8.56 8.56 8.12
CA ILE A 67 -8.75 8.46 9.57
C ILE A 67 -9.04 9.84 10.18
N ALA A 68 -8.22 10.83 9.82
CA ALA A 68 -8.29 12.20 10.34
C ALA A 68 -9.62 12.89 10.05
N GLU A 69 -10.21 12.63 8.86
CA GLU A 69 -11.54 13.15 8.49
C GLU A 69 -12.59 12.78 9.51
N GLU A 70 -12.67 11.52 9.86
CA GLU A 70 -13.70 11.02 10.78
C GLU A 70 -13.32 11.22 12.25
N LEU A 71 -12.03 11.28 12.58
CA LEU A 71 -11.53 11.54 13.94
C LEU A 71 -11.59 13.02 14.33
N ASP A 72 -11.86 13.95 13.40
CA ASP A 72 -11.86 15.39 13.63
C ASP A 72 -10.50 15.97 14.04
N VAL A 73 -9.42 15.48 13.45
CA VAL A 73 -8.09 16.03 13.61
C VAL A 73 -7.60 16.67 12.30
N GLU A 74 -6.78 17.71 12.43
CA GLU A 74 -6.16 18.39 11.28
C GLU A 74 -4.73 17.88 11.06
N PHE A 75 -4.21 18.04 9.84
CA PHE A 75 -2.81 17.80 9.55
C PHE A 75 -1.94 18.68 10.46
N GLY A 76 -0.95 18.06 11.12
CA GLY A 76 -0.12 18.67 12.14
C GLY A 76 -0.57 18.41 13.59
N GLN A 77 -1.75 17.82 13.81
CA GLN A 77 -2.22 17.40 15.13
C GLN A 77 -1.95 15.91 15.44
N PHE A 78 -1.40 15.19 14.51
CA PHE A 78 -1.07 13.77 14.65
C PHE A 78 0.27 13.43 14.00
N GLU A 79 0.83 12.33 14.42
CA GLU A 79 1.96 11.66 13.76
C GLU A 79 1.47 10.41 13.03
N THR A 80 2.25 9.96 12.06
CA THR A 80 1.98 8.68 11.38
C THR A 80 3.06 7.65 11.69
N SER A 81 2.66 6.38 11.75
CA SER A 81 3.55 5.25 11.87
C SER A 81 3.12 4.16 10.90
N PHE A 82 4.06 3.40 10.35
CA PHE A 82 3.72 2.21 9.57
C PHE A 82 3.21 1.05 10.46
N GLY A 83 3.44 1.12 11.76
CA GLY A 83 3.13 0.04 12.68
C GLY A 83 3.98 -1.20 12.45
N LYS A 84 3.68 -2.27 13.18
CA LYS A 84 4.26 -3.60 12.94
C LYS A 84 3.43 -4.35 11.91
N PRO A 85 4.02 -5.18 11.04
CA PRO A 85 3.24 -6.05 10.16
C PRO A 85 2.27 -6.91 10.96
N ALA A 86 1.00 -6.90 10.57
CA ALA A 86 -0.05 -7.64 11.28
C ALA A 86 -1.18 -8.08 10.35
N ALA A 87 -1.84 -9.18 10.72
CA ALA A 87 -2.98 -9.70 9.98
C ALA A 87 -4.16 -8.71 9.90
N ALA A 88 -4.25 -7.76 10.84
CA ALA A 88 -5.25 -6.70 10.84
C ALA A 88 -5.19 -5.79 9.60
N TYR A 89 -4.04 -5.70 8.95
CA TYR A 89 -3.79 -4.80 7.82
C TYR A 89 -3.96 -5.47 6.45
N TRP A 90 -4.86 -6.44 6.36
CA TRP A 90 -5.18 -7.13 5.09
C TRP A 90 -5.59 -6.15 4.00
N ASN A 91 -5.32 -6.52 2.73
CA ASN A 91 -5.75 -5.78 1.55
C ASN A 91 -6.61 -6.67 0.66
N THR A 92 -7.93 -6.60 0.82
CA THR A 92 -8.88 -7.42 0.07
C THR A 92 -9.12 -6.92 -1.36
N ALA A 93 -8.87 -5.64 -1.65
CA ALA A 93 -9.06 -5.09 -2.98
C ALA A 93 -8.12 -5.71 -4.01
N LEU A 94 -6.92 -6.15 -3.59
CA LEU A 94 -6.01 -6.87 -4.47
C LEU A 94 -6.58 -8.21 -4.94
N ALA A 95 -7.40 -8.85 -4.11
CA ALA A 95 -8.04 -10.13 -4.48
C ALA A 95 -9.09 -9.97 -5.58
N ALA A 96 -9.65 -8.80 -5.75
CA ALA A 96 -10.61 -8.51 -6.82
C ALA A 96 -9.98 -8.67 -8.22
N ASP A 97 -8.68 -8.35 -8.33
CA ASP A 97 -7.93 -8.50 -9.58
C ASP A 97 -7.47 -9.96 -9.84
N MET A 98 -7.64 -10.86 -8.86
CA MET A 98 -7.24 -12.27 -8.98
C MET A 98 -8.35 -13.15 -9.54
N VAL A 99 -9.55 -12.64 -9.76
CA VAL A 99 -10.67 -13.38 -10.35
C VAL A 99 -10.79 -13.10 -11.85
N PRO A 100 -11.24 -14.07 -12.66
CA PRO A 100 -11.27 -13.94 -14.12
C PRO A 100 -12.48 -13.13 -14.62
N PHE A 101 -12.70 -11.96 -14.06
CA PHE A 101 -13.78 -11.05 -14.42
C PHE A 101 -13.26 -9.63 -14.57
N MET A 102 -13.78 -8.90 -15.56
CA MET A 102 -13.48 -7.47 -15.70
C MET A 102 -13.93 -6.70 -14.45
N PRO A 103 -13.19 -5.68 -14.00
CA PRO A 103 -13.58 -4.86 -12.84
C PRO A 103 -14.98 -4.24 -12.96
N THR A 104 -15.46 -4.07 -14.19
CA THR A 104 -16.80 -3.55 -14.52
C THR A 104 -17.90 -4.61 -14.56
N ASP A 105 -17.58 -5.89 -14.37
CA ASP A 105 -18.56 -6.96 -14.32
C ASP A 105 -19.22 -6.98 -12.93
N GLU A 106 -20.47 -6.54 -12.85
CA GLU A 106 -21.30 -6.51 -11.65
C GLU A 106 -22.24 -7.74 -11.54
N SER A 107 -21.98 -8.79 -12.32
CA SER A 107 -22.76 -10.02 -12.22
C SER A 107 -22.65 -10.65 -10.83
N LEU A 108 -23.71 -11.32 -10.39
CA LEU A 108 -23.74 -12.01 -9.09
C LEU A 108 -22.57 -13.00 -8.95
N THR A 109 -22.18 -13.64 -10.05
CA THR A 109 -21.06 -14.60 -10.06
C THR A 109 -19.74 -13.90 -9.83
N ALA A 110 -19.47 -12.79 -10.54
CA ALA A 110 -18.26 -12.00 -10.39
C ALA A 110 -18.13 -11.44 -8.96
N GLU A 111 -19.20 -10.84 -8.44
CA GLU A 111 -19.24 -10.29 -7.08
C GLU A 111 -19.07 -11.37 -6.00
N THR A 112 -19.67 -12.54 -6.20
CA THR A 112 -19.51 -13.66 -5.26
C THR A 112 -18.06 -14.15 -5.23
N LEU A 113 -17.41 -14.30 -6.38
CA LEU A 113 -16.03 -14.78 -6.46
C LEU A 113 -15.04 -13.73 -5.90
N ARG A 114 -15.24 -12.45 -6.18
CA ARG A 114 -14.45 -11.37 -5.54
C ARG A 114 -14.58 -11.41 -4.02
N SER A 115 -15.79 -11.62 -3.53
CA SER A 115 -16.08 -11.72 -2.11
C SER A 115 -15.38 -12.92 -1.45
N VAL A 116 -15.41 -14.08 -2.09
CA VAL A 116 -14.72 -15.28 -1.61
C VAL A 116 -13.21 -15.05 -1.61
N ALA A 117 -12.64 -14.52 -2.70
CA ALA A 117 -11.22 -14.22 -2.79
C ALA A 117 -10.78 -13.19 -1.72
N GLY A 118 -11.55 -12.12 -1.52
CA GLY A 118 -11.33 -11.15 -0.45
C GLY A 118 -11.40 -11.78 0.95
N GLY A 119 -12.34 -12.70 1.16
CA GLY A 119 -12.46 -13.48 2.41
C GLY A 119 -11.20 -14.30 2.69
N VAL A 120 -10.63 -14.95 1.68
CA VAL A 120 -9.37 -15.71 1.81
C VAL A 120 -8.22 -14.78 2.19
N VAL A 121 -8.05 -13.64 1.51
CA VAL A 121 -7.02 -12.65 1.82
C VAL A 121 -7.14 -12.14 3.26
N LYS A 122 -8.36 -11.90 3.72
CA LYS A 122 -8.64 -11.48 5.10
C LYS A 122 -8.26 -12.55 6.12
N VAL A 123 -8.64 -13.82 5.88
CA VAL A 123 -8.31 -14.95 6.77
C VAL A 123 -6.81 -15.19 6.85
N LEU A 124 -6.10 -15.02 5.74
CA LEU A 124 -4.65 -15.14 5.68
C LEU A 124 -3.91 -13.91 6.22
N GLY A 125 -4.61 -12.80 6.47
CA GLY A 125 -4.02 -11.56 6.94
C GLY A 125 -2.99 -10.96 5.98
N LEU A 126 -3.25 -11.05 4.66
CA LEU A 126 -2.28 -10.61 3.66
C LEU A 126 -2.19 -9.09 3.58
N GLN A 127 -1.15 -8.53 4.16
CA GLN A 127 -0.79 -7.11 4.08
C GLN A 127 0.03 -6.88 2.81
N LEU A 128 -0.55 -6.20 1.83
CA LEU A 128 0.04 -5.99 0.51
C LEU A 128 -0.11 -4.53 0.06
N THR A 129 0.91 -4.02 -0.63
CA THR A 129 0.88 -2.71 -1.30
C THR A 129 1.22 -2.90 -2.78
N GLY A 130 0.22 -2.77 -3.63
CA GLY A 130 0.38 -2.96 -5.08
C GLY A 130 -0.95 -2.86 -5.81
N GLY A 131 -0.92 -2.90 -7.15
CA GLY A 131 -2.12 -2.92 -7.99
C GLY A 131 -3.08 -1.74 -7.78
N SER A 132 -2.61 -0.59 -7.28
CA SER A 132 -3.45 0.57 -6.92
C SER A 132 -4.59 0.23 -5.94
N SER A 133 -4.48 -0.86 -5.20
CA SER A 133 -5.54 -1.43 -4.36
C SER A 133 -5.62 -0.81 -2.96
N THR A 134 -4.57 -0.13 -2.48
CA THR A 134 -4.49 0.33 -1.09
C THR A 134 -5.62 1.28 -0.69
N ILE A 135 -5.90 2.32 -1.47
CA ILE A 135 -6.97 3.27 -1.12
C ILE A 135 -8.36 2.68 -1.32
N PRO A 136 -8.67 1.95 -2.41
CA PRO A 136 -9.95 1.24 -2.50
C PRO A 136 -10.23 0.30 -1.32
N ASP A 137 -9.23 -0.44 -0.84
CA ASP A 137 -9.36 -1.30 0.34
C ASP A 137 -9.51 -0.50 1.64
N SER A 138 -8.81 0.63 1.76
CA SER A 138 -8.73 1.41 2.99
C SER A 138 -9.88 2.39 3.17
N PHE A 139 -10.60 2.77 2.12
CA PHE A 139 -11.48 3.94 2.11
C PHE A 139 -12.52 3.92 3.23
N ASP A 140 -13.32 2.88 3.32
CA ASP A 140 -14.31 2.77 4.40
C ASP A 140 -13.69 2.29 5.71
N LYS A 141 -12.77 1.33 5.64
CA LYS A 141 -12.08 0.74 6.79
C LYS A 141 -11.40 1.79 7.69
N LEU A 142 -10.67 2.73 7.09
CA LEU A 142 -9.95 3.76 7.86
C LEU A 142 -10.87 4.89 8.31
N ARG A 143 -11.90 5.20 7.56
CA ARG A 143 -12.95 6.11 8.01
C ARG A 143 -13.70 5.53 9.22
N GLU A 144 -14.07 4.24 9.16
CA GLU A 144 -14.66 3.54 10.30
C GLU A 144 -13.73 3.60 11.53
N ALA A 145 -12.43 3.37 11.35
CA ALA A 145 -11.46 3.46 12.44
C ALA A 145 -11.44 4.85 13.10
N GLY A 146 -11.43 5.91 12.30
CA GLY A 146 -11.51 7.29 12.79
C GLY A 146 -12.82 7.57 13.54
N ALA A 147 -13.96 7.12 12.99
CA ALA A 147 -15.27 7.30 13.60
C ALA A 147 -15.42 6.52 14.92
N VAL A 148 -14.96 5.28 14.99
CA VAL A 148 -14.93 4.47 16.24
C VAL A 148 -14.14 5.20 17.33
N ALA A 149 -12.95 5.68 16.99
CA ALA A 149 -12.11 6.42 17.94
C ALA A 149 -12.80 7.72 18.41
N ARG A 150 -13.38 8.50 17.50
CA ARG A 150 -14.13 9.72 17.83
C ARG A 150 -15.31 9.45 18.79
N GLU A 151 -16.15 8.48 18.45
CA GLU A 151 -17.34 8.21 19.27
C GLU A 151 -16.96 7.59 20.64
N THR A 152 -15.88 6.81 20.73
CA THR A 152 -15.37 6.29 21.99
C THR A 152 -14.79 7.39 22.88
N LEU A 153 -14.09 8.37 22.28
CA LEU A 153 -13.62 9.55 23.01
C LEU A 153 -14.77 10.43 23.52
N LYS A 154 -15.83 10.57 22.74
CA LYS A 154 -17.06 11.24 23.21
C LYS A 154 -17.68 10.49 24.40
N LEU A 155 -17.73 9.17 24.34
CA LEU A 155 -18.23 8.36 25.46
C LEU A 155 -17.35 8.50 26.70
N ALA A 156 -16.01 8.51 26.56
CA ALA A 156 -15.09 8.78 27.66
C ALA A 156 -15.33 10.18 28.28
N ALA A 157 -15.50 11.21 27.44
CA ALA A 157 -15.82 12.55 27.91
C ALA A 157 -17.17 12.61 28.62
N ALA A 158 -18.19 11.92 28.11
CA ALA A 158 -19.50 11.82 28.74
C ALA A 158 -19.39 11.17 30.14
N ASN A 159 -18.66 10.07 30.27
CA ASN A 159 -18.41 9.38 31.54
C ASN A 159 -17.70 10.29 32.54
N LYS A 160 -16.72 11.08 32.06
CA LYS A 160 -15.93 12.00 32.89
C LYS A 160 -16.73 13.20 33.37
N THR A 161 -17.58 13.75 32.53
CA THR A 161 -18.26 15.04 32.78
C THR A 161 -19.73 14.90 33.22
N GLY A 162 -20.36 13.75 32.97
CA GLY A 162 -21.79 13.54 33.18
C GLY A 162 -22.68 14.17 32.10
N VAL A 163 -22.10 14.74 31.04
CA VAL A 163 -22.84 15.30 29.89
C VAL A 163 -23.26 14.17 28.96
N ALA A 164 -24.48 14.21 28.43
CA ALA A 164 -24.96 13.19 27.51
C ALA A 164 -24.13 13.19 26.19
N VAL A 165 -23.79 12.01 25.66
CA VAL A 165 -23.00 11.86 24.42
C VAL A 165 -23.61 12.63 23.25
N SER A 166 -24.95 12.69 23.17
CA SER A 166 -25.69 13.39 22.13
C SER A 166 -25.50 14.91 22.13
N GLU A 167 -25.08 15.49 23.25
CA GLU A 167 -24.83 16.92 23.40
C GLU A 167 -23.37 17.29 23.11
N LEU A 168 -22.49 16.28 23.03
CA LEU A 168 -21.07 16.46 22.76
C LEU A 168 -20.80 16.57 21.26
N LYS A 169 -19.93 17.50 20.89
CA LYS A 169 -19.41 17.67 19.53
C LYS A 169 -17.91 17.40 19.52
N THR A 170 -17.35 17.24 18.33
CA THR A 170 -15.89 17.10 18.16
C THR A 170 -15.38 18.13 17.16
N ALA A 171 -14.20 18.65 17.39
CA ALA A 171 -13.49 19.52 16.47
C ALA A 171 -12.00 19.62 16.87
N ASN A 172 -11.12 19.67 15.88
CA ASN A 172 -9.68 19.97 16.08
C ASN A 172 -9.02 19.11 17.15
N GLY A 173 -9.30 17.80 17.18
CA GLY A 173 -8.68 16.87 18.14
C GLY A 173 -9.19 17.01 19.57
N ALA A 174 -10.42 17.48 19.75
CA ALA A 174 -11.03 17.67 21.05
C ALA A 174 -12.54 17.34 21.06
N VAL A 175 -13.04 16.97 22.23
CA VAL A 175 -14.48 16.90 22.53
C VAL A 175 -14.93 18.24 23.10
N ILE A 176 -15.97 18.80 22.54
CA ILE A 176 -16.54 20.11 22.91
C ILE A 176 -17.84 19.90 23.68
N LEU A 177 -17.91 20.43 24.89
CA LEU A 177 -19.08 20.41 25.76
C LEU A 177 -20.07 21.52 25.38
N PRO A 178 -21.34 21.44 25.82
CA PRO A 178 -22.35 22.47 25.53
C PRO A 178 -22.02 23.87 26.07
N ASP A 179 -21.23 23.95 27.12
CA ASP A 179 -20.76 25.21 27.70
C ASP A 179 -19.55 25.83 26.97
N GLY A 180 -19.05 25.14 25.92
CA GLY A 180 -17.89 25.54 25.16
C GLY A 180 -16.54 25.01 25.72
N THR A 181 -16.55 24.30 26.83
CA THR A 181 -15.34 23.64 27.36
C THR A 181 -14.83 22.61 26.34
N SER A 182 -13.52 22.64 26.10
CA SER A 182 -12.83 21.75 25.17
C SER A 182 -11.94 20.77 25.92
N LEU A 183 -12.15 19.48 25.73
CA LEU A 183 -11.30 18.40 26.26
C LEU A 183 -10.50 17.78 25.11
N LYS A 184 -9.20 17.98 25.09
CA LYS A 184 -8.34 17.41 24.05
C LYS A 184 -8.36 15.89 24.10
N TYR A 185 -8.21 15.25 22.96
CA TYR A 185 -8.15 13.79 22.88
C TYR A 185 -6.98 13.23 23.71
N THR A 186 -5.85 13.91 23.74
CA THR A 186 -4.68 13.55 24.58
C THR A 186 -4.99 13.65 26.09
N GLU A 187 -5.85 14.59 26.51
CA GLU A 187 -6.29 14.72 27.91
C GLU A 187 -7.32 13.64 28.30
N LEU A 188 -7.97 13.04 27.30
CA LEU A 188 -8.95 11.97 27.48
C LEU A 188 -8.36 10.56 27.29
N ALA A 189 -7.10 10.43 26.90
CA ALA A 189 -6.49 9.15 26.59
C ALA A 189 -6.63 8.12 27.72
N ALA A 190 -6.24 8.50 28.92
CA ALA A 190 -6.32 7.61 30.08
C ALA A 190 -7.78 7.24 30.45
N ASP A 191 -8.73 8.19 30.35
CA ASP A 191 -10.15 7.92 30.58
C ASP A 191 -10.72 6.99 29.50
N ALA A 192 -10.27 7.14 28.25
CA ALA A 192 -10.72 6.36 27.11
C ALA A 192 -10.12 4.94 27.07
N ALA A 193 -8.96 4.71 27.66
CA ALA A 193 -8.29 3.41 27.70
C ALA A 193 -9.14 2.31 28.38
N GLY A 194 -10.05 2.70 29.29
CA GLY A 194 -10.98 1.79 29.96
C GLY A 194 -12.37 1.68 29.33
N VAL A 195 -12.58 2.33 28.18
CA VAL A 195 -13.90 2.36 27.50
C VAL A 195 -13.91 1.37 26.35
N GLU A 196 -14.93 0.50 26.33
CA GLU A 196 -15.15 -0.41 25.21
C GLU A 196 -15.41 0.40 23.92
N PRO A 197 -14.72 0.12 22.81
CA PRO A 197 -14.91 0.84 21.58
C PRO A 197 -16.35 0.83 21.06
N VAL A 198 -16.86 1.99 20.70
CA VAL A 198 -18.22 2.14 20.16
C VAL A 198 -18.28 1.51 18.76
N THR A 199 -19.24 0.60 18.56
CA THR A 199 -19.40 -0.12 17.29
C THR A 199 -20.55 0.41 16.41
N ASP A 200 -21.53 1.10 17.01
CA ASP A 200 -22.60 1.76 16.28
C ASP A 200 -22.16 3.18 15.88
N ILE A 201 -21.51 3.27 14.75
CA ILE A 201 -20.93 4.51 14.24
C ILE A 201 -21.63 4.97 12.97
N LYS A 202 -21.61 6.27 12.75
CA LYS A 202 -22.05 6.88 11.49
C LYS A 202 -20.88 7.62 10.85
N LEU A 203 -20.60 7.28 9.61
CA LEU A 203 -19.64 8.01 8.78
C LEU A 203 -20.23 9.33 8.31
N ARG A 204 -19.39 10.33 8.07
CA ARG A 204 -19.77 11.61 7.52
C ARG A 204 -20.23 11.49 6.07
N ASP A 205 -21.22 12.30 5.74
CA ASP A 205 -21.64 12.48 4.36
C ASP A 205 -20.52 13.18 3.55
N PRO A 206 -20.36 12.88 2.26
CA PRO A 206 -19.37 13.55 1.40
C PRO A 206 -19.47 15.09 1.40
N SER A 207 -20.66 15.65 1.64
CA SER A 207 -20.85 17.09 1.77
C SER A 207 -20.22 17.71 3.01
N GLU A 208 -19.92 16.89 4.01
CA GLU A 208 -19.33 17.29 5.29
C GLU A 208 -17.78 17.10 5.31
N TRP A 209 -17.19 16.55 4.23
CA TRP A 209 -15.75 16.29 4.18
C TRP A 209 -14.92 17.56 4.17
N ARG A 210 -13.92 17.58 5.02
CA ARG A 210 -12.98 18.69 5.21
C ARG A 210 -11.63 18.41 4.56
N LEU A 211 -11.18 17.17 4.62
CA LEU A 211 -9.88 16.71 4.12
C LEU A 211 -10.02 15.87 2.83
N ILE A 212 -10.98 14.95 2.77
CA ILE A 212 -11.17 14.09 1.61
C ILE A 212 -11.63 14.91 0.40
N GLY A 213 -10.96 14.72 -0.73
CA GLY A 213 -11.23 15.46 -1.96
C GLY A 213 -10.80 16.92 -1.96
N LYS A 214 -10.02 17.34 -0.95
CA LYS A 214 -9.45 18.69 -0.87
C LYS A 214 -7.94 18.62 -1.15
N PRO A 215 -7.35 19.72 -1.68
CA PRO A 215 -5.90 19.83 -1.78
C PRO A 215 -5.25 19.70 -0.40
N MET A 216 -4.28 18.81 -0.26
CA MET A 216 -3.51 18.65 0.97
C MET A 216 -2.03 18.56 0.65
N GLN A 217 -1.20 19.03 1.57
CA GLN A 217 0.23 18.82 1.50
C GLN A 217 0.57 17.43 2.01
N ARG A 218 1.49 16.75 1.33
CA ARG A 218 1.96 15.43 1.79
C ARG A 218 2.71 15.56 3.11
N LEU A 219 2.54 14.58 4.00
CA LEU A 219 3.20 14.54 5.32
C LEU A 219 4.73 14.50 5.20
N ASP A 220 5.25 13.84 4.19
CA ASP A 220 6.68 13.60 3.98
C ASP A 220 7.37 14.68 3.11
N ILE A 221 6.63 15.64 2.55
CA ILE A 221 7.18 16.55 1.56
C ILE A 221 8.27 17.48 2.12
N LEU A 222 8.11 17.93 3.36
CA LEU A 222 9.09 18.79 3.99
C LEU A 222 10.43 18.05 4.17
N ALA A 223 10.40 16.87 4.75
CA ALA A 223 11.59 16.06 4.99
C ALA A 223 12.28 15.67 3.67
N LYS A 224 11.50 15.31 2.64
CA LYS A 224 12.02 15.01 1.29
C LYS A 224 12.64 16.20 0.62
N SER A 225 12.02 17.38 0.68
CA SER A 225 12.51 18.58 0.01
C SER A 225 13.69 19.24 0.72
N THR A 226 13.87 18.97 2.00
CA THR A 226 15.02 19.47 2.80
C THR A 226 16.15 18.47 2.94
N GLY A 227 16.00 17.25 2.41
CA GLY A 227 17.01 16.19 2.51
C GLY A 227 17.15 15.60 3.91
N THR A 228 16.12 15.72 4.75
CA THR A 228 16.11 15.18 6.12
C THR A 228 15.30 13.88 6.24
N MET A 229 14.67 13.43 5.15
CA MET A 229 13.97 12.16 5.11
C MET A 229 14.97 10.99 5.19
N PRO A 230 14.89 10.09 6.18
CA PRO A 230 15.74 8.92 6.22
C PRO A 230 15.23 7.89 5.20
N TYR A 231 16.14 7.39 4.37
CA TYR A 231 15.89 6.28 3.45
C TYR A 231 16.63 5.03 3.91
N GLY A 232 16.28 3.88 3.36
CA GLY A 232 16.94 2.62 3.70
C GLY A 232 18.45 2.64 3.45
N ILE A 233 18.90 3.40 2.44
CA ILE A 233 20.34 3.56 2.13
C ILE A 233 21.10 4.37 3.20
N ASP A 234 20.40 5.16 4.00
CA ASP A 234 20.98 6.00 5.06
C ASP A 234 21.09 5.25 6.40
N LEU A 235 20.59 4.02 6.46
CA LEU A 235 20.65 3.22 7.68
C LEU A 235 22.07 2.74 7.95
N GLU A 236 22.54 2.95 9.17
CA GLU A 236 23.81 2.44 9.67
C GLU A 236 23.56 1.58 10.92
N VAL A 237 24.15 0.38 10.94
CA VAL A 237 24.08 -0.55 12.06
C VAL A 237 25.48 -1.02 12.40
N ASP A 238 25.79 -1.16 13.69
CA ASP A 238 27.10 -1.64 14.14
C ASP A 238 27.48 -2.96 13.49
N GLY A 239 28.68 -2.99 12.88
CA GLY A 239 29.17 -4.16 12.16
C GLY A 239 28.54 -4.38 10.78
N MET A 240 27.74 -3.44 10.27
CA MET A 240 27.15 -3.51 8.94
C MET A 240 28.23 -3.71 7.85
N VAL A 241 27.89 -4.52 6.88
CA VAL A 241 28.66 -4.70 5.64
C VAL A 241 27.75 -4.33 4.45
N HIS A 242 28.39 -3.97 3.35
CA HIS A 242 27.70 -3.60 2.12
C HIS A 242 27.87 -4.71 1.10
N ALA A 243 26.81 -5.00 0.38
CA ALA A 243 26.89 -6.02 -0.67
C ALA A 243 26.24 -5.51 -1.96
N THR A 244 26.75 -5.96 -3.08
CA THR A 244 26.09 -5.85 -4.38
C THR A 244 26.01 -7.22 -5.03
N VAL A 245 25.01 -7.42 -5.88
CA VAL A 245 24.81 -8.69 -6.57
C VAL A 245 24.86 -8.45 -8.07
N LYS A 246 25.61 -9.28 -8.79
CA LYS A 246 25.59 -9.36 -10.25
C LYS A 246 24.86 -10.64 -10.65
N VAL A 247 23.81 -10.49 -11.41
CA VAL A 247 23.06 -11.58 -12.03
C VAL A 247 23.05 -11.39 -13.53
N ASN A 248 22.63 -12.40 -14.30
CA ASN A 248 22.54 -12.24 -15.74
C ASN A 248 21.68 -11.01 -16.10
N PRO A 249 22.22 -10.05 -16.86
CA PRO A 249 21.48 -8.85 -17.25
C PRO A 249 20.26 -9.15 -18.14
N ARG A 250 20.22 -10.35 -18.74
CA ARG A 250 19.08 -10.85 -19.48
C ARG A 250 18.28 -11.81 -18.60
N GLN A 251 17.13 -11.36 -18.14
CA GLN A 251 16.28 -12.10 -17.21
C GLN A 251 15.96 -13.51 -17.75
N GLY A 252 16.10 -14.52 -16.87
CA GLY A 252 15.90 -15.93 -17.24
C GLY A 252 17.15 -16.62 -17.83
N GLY A 253 18.20 -15.88 -18.18
CA GLY A 253 19.51 -16.45 -18.52
C GLY A 253 20.25 -16.90 -17.28
N LYS A 254 21.01 -17.98 -17.41
CA LYS A 254 21.82 -18.53 -16.32
C LYS A 254 23.21 -17.89 -16.28
N MET A 255 23.92 -18.01 -15.17
CA MET A 255 25.35 -17.82 -15.07
C MET A 255 26.02 -19.20 -15.36
N ASN A 256 26.88 -19.26 -16.36
CA ASN A 256 27.62 -20.46 -16.69
C ASN A 256 28.88 -20.58 -15.80
N SER A 257 29.65 -19.49 -15.70
CA SER A 257 30.82 -19.37 -14.86
C SER A 257 31.16 -17.90 -14.58
N TYR A 258 32.10 -17.69 -13.67
CA TYR A 258 32.68 -16.37 -13.41
C TYR A 258 34.15 -16.50 -12.99
N ASP A 259 34.93 -15.44 -13.20
CA ASP A 259 36.31 -15.29 -12.69
C ASP A 259 36.34 -14.02 -11.80
N ALA A 260 36.55 -14.22 -10.52
CA ALA A 260 36.62 -13.16 -9.52
C ALA A 260 38.07 -12.79 -9.14
N SER A 261 39.07 -13.37 -9.76
CA SER A 261 40.51 -13.22 -9.38
C SER A 261 40.96 -11.74 -9.32
N ALA A 262 40.46 -10.90 -10.20
CA ALA A 262 40.74 -9.47 -10.21
C ALA A 262 40.07 -8.71 -9.04
N ALA A 263 38.95 -9.22 -8.53
CA ALA A 263 38.17 -8.60 -7.47
C ALA A 263 38.59 -9.02 -6.05
N GLU A 264 39.07 -10.24 -5.84
CA GLU A 264 39.37 -10.83 -4.53
C GLU A 264 40.39 -10.02 -3.71
N GLY A 265 41.37 -9.40 -4.37
CA GLY A 265 42.42 -8.59 -3.72
C GLY A 265 42.10 -7.12 -3.59
N MET A 266 40.95 -6.66 -4.02
CA MET A 266 40.58 -5.24 -4.02
C MET A 266 40.34 -4.70 -2.60
N ARG A 267 40.75 -3.45 -2.38
CA ARG A 267 40.66 -2.81 -1.08
C ARG A 267 39.22 -2.79 -0.55
N GLY A 268 39.04 -3.32 0.66
CA GLY A 268 37.78 -3.32 1.38
C GLY A 268 36.85 -4.47 1.02
N VAL A 269 37.18 -5.30 0.04
CA VAL A 269 36.46 -6.55 -0.24
C VAL A 269 36.66 -7.51 0.92
N LYS A 270 35.56 -8.04 1.43
CA LYS A 270 35.55 -9.00 2.53
C LYS A 270 35.32 -10.42 2.06
N SER A 271 34.41 -10.60 1.12
CA SER A 271 34.13 -11.90 0.50
C SER A 271 33.39 -11.74 -0.82
N ILE A 272 33.50 -12.74 -1.66
CA ILE A 272 32.75 -12.92 -2.90
C ILE A 272 32.06 -14.27 -2.79
N VAL A 273 30.74 -14.28 -2.95
CA VAL A 273 29.91 -15.45 -2.67
C VAL A 273 29.00 -15.72 -3.86
N GLU A 274 28.98 -16.95 -4.32
CA GLU A 274 27.99 -17.38 -5.31
C GLU A 274 26.58 -17.39 -4.69
N VAL A 275 25.62 -16.85 -5.42
CA VAL A 275 24.20 -16.81 -5.06
C VAL A 275 23.38 -17.36 -6.21
N THR A 276 22.08 -17.59 -6.01
CA THR A 276 21.22 -18.11 -7.05
C THR A 276 21.26 -17.23 -8.31
N GLY A 277 21.88 -17.76 -9.36
CA GLY A 277 21.97 -17.12 -10.68
C GLY A 277 22.99 -16.00 -10.80
N GLY A 278 23.90 -15.83 -9.83
CA GLY A 278 24.90 -14.78 -9.86
C GLY A 278 25.93 -14.81 -8.73
N VAL A 279 26.55 -13.67 -8.49
CA VAL A 279 27.59 -13.49 -7.48
C VAL A 279 27.32 -12.26 -6.64
N ALA A 280 27.44 -12.37 -5.32
CA ALA A 280 27.41 -11.27 -4.38
C ALA A 280 28.83 -10.88 -3.97
N VAL A 281 29.15 -9.59 -4.03
CA VAL A 281 30.39 -9.01 -3.52
C VAL A 281 30.09 -8.27 -2.24
N ILE A 282 30.76 -8.65 -1.16
CA ILE A 282 30.63 -8.06 0.17
C ILE A 282 31.86 -7.20 0.47
N ALA A 283 31.66 -5.95 0.83
CA ALA A 283 32.72 -4.98 1.12
C ALA A 283 32.41 -4.12 2.34
N ASP A 284 33.36 -3.29 2.74
CA ASP A 284 33.24 -2.35 3.86
C ASP A 284 32.46 -1.07 3.50
N ASN A 285 32.18 -0.83 2.23
CA ASN A 285 31.25 0.19 1.75
C ASN A 285 30.68 -0.16 0.36
N THR A 286 29.58 0.48 -0.01
CA THR A 286 28.83 0.24 -1.24
C THR A 286 29.67 0.48 -2.49
N TRP A 287 30.44 1.57 -2.55
CA TRP A 287 31.24 1.90 -3.73
C TRP A 287 32.32 0.82 -4.02
N ARG A 288 32.98 0.33 -2.98
CA ARG A 288 33.97 -0.74 -3.13
C ARG A 288 33.32 -2.07 -3.57
N ALA A 289 32.12 -2.35 -3.05
CA ALA A 289 31.37 -3.51 -3.52
C ALA A 289 31.06 -3.40 -5.02
N PHE A 290 30.63 -2.24 -5.50
CA PHE A 290 30.36 -2.00 -6.92
C PHE A 290 31.62 -2.14 -7.78
N GLN A 291 32.72 -1.50 -7.38
CA GLN A 291 33.97 -1.55 -8.13
C GLN A 291 34.51 -2.98 -8.25
N ALA A 292 34.46 -3.75 -7.16
CA ALA A 292 34.87 -5.13 -7.18
C ALA A 292 33.94 -6.02 -8.00
N ALA A 293 32.63 -5.78 -7.93
CA ALA A 293 31.68 -6.51 -8.76
C ALA A 293 31.85 -6.23 -10.27
N ASP A 294 32.24 -5.02 -10.63
CA ASP A 294 32.54 -4.64 -12.01
C ASP A 294 33.85 -5.22 -12.53
N ALA A 295 34.75 -5.64 -11.63
CA ALA A 295 36.04 -6.32 -11.98
C ALA A 295 35.87 -7.84 -12.18
N ILE A 296 34.71 -8.42 -11.89
CA ILE A 296 34.43 -9.83 -12.10
C ILE A 296 34.09 -10.07 -13.57
N GLU A 297 34.71 -11.04 -14.19
CA GLU A 297 34.36 -11.51 -15.53
C GLU A 297 33.32 -12.61 -15.45
N PHE A 298 32.24 -12.49 -16.24
CA PHE A 298 31.15 -13.45 -16.25
C PHE A 298 30.95 -14.09 -17.62
N ASP A 299 30.71 -15.38 -17.63
CA ASP A 299 30.13 -16.10 -18.75
C ASP A 299 28.64 -16.29 -18.52
N TRP A 300 27.86 -15.49 -19.22
CA TRP A 300 26.38 -15.50 -19.11
C TRP A 300 25.78 -16.43 -20.16
N GLY A 301 24.92 -17.31 -19.73
CA GLY A 301 24.08 -18.13 -20.61
C GLY A 301 23.02 -17.31 -21.36
N GLU A 302 22.50 -17.89 -22.41
CA GLU A 302 21.43 -17.28 -23.19
C GLU A 302 20.11 -17.14 -22.40
N ALA A 303 19.37 -16.09 -22.68
CA ALA A 303 18.01 -15.93 -22.15
C ALA A 303 17.00 -16.63 -23.06
N PRO A 304 15.84 -17.07 -22.55
CA PRO A 304 14.81 -17.80 -23.31
C PRO A 304 13.98 -16.92 -24.22
N TYR A 305 14.54 -15.83 -24.75
CA TYR A 305 13.89 -14.88 -25.65
C TYR A 305 14.89 -14.25 -26.60
N PRO A 306 14.47 -13.66 -27.73
CA PRO A 306 15.36 -13.04 -28.70
C PRO A 306 16.28 -11.99 -28.10
N ALA A 307 17.52 -11.90 -28.59
CA ALA A 307 18.48 -10.89 -28.13
C ALA A 307 18.15 -9.49 -28.66
N GLU A 308 17.61 -9.42 -29.86
CA GLU A 308 17.40 -8.18 -30.60
C GLU A 308 15.93 -7.83 -30.68
N GLN A 309 15.63 -6.51 -30.74
CA GLN A 309 14.25 -5.97 -30.79
C GLN A 309 13.44 -6.53 -31.98
N ASP A 310 14.05 -6.70 -33.12
CA ASP A 310 13.37 -7.25 -34.31
C ASP A 310 12.90 -8.69 -34.07
N GLY A 311 13.68 -9.48 -33.33
CA GLY A 311 13.27 -10.81 -32.90
C GLY A 311 12.02 -10.78 -32.02
N HIS A 312 11.94 -9.81 -31.10
CA HIS A 312 10.75 -9.63 -30.26
C HIS A 312 9.51 -9.25 -31.10
N TRP A 313 9.67 -8.31 -32.06
CA TRP A 313 8.57 -7.95 -32.96
C TRP A 313 8.06 -9.15 -33.75
N LYS A 314 8.98 -9.98 -34.24
CA LYS A 314 8.62 -11.20 -34.94
C LYS A 314 7.82 -12.15 -34.08
N VAL A 315 8.31 -12.45 -32.87
CA VAL A 315 7.62 -13.34 -31.92
C VAL A 315 6.23 -12.81 -31.59
N LEU A 316 6.09 -11.51 -31.31
CA LEU A 316 4.80 -10.89 -31.00
C LEU A 316 3.83 -10.95 -32.19
N SER A 317 4.29 -10.64 -33.40
CA SER A 317 3.45 -10.69 -34.61
C SER A 317 2.94 -12.12 -34.91
N GLU A 318 3.75 -13.12 -34.62
CA GLU A 318 3.38 -14.55 -34.80
C GLU A 318 2.35 -15.04 -33.78
N THR A 319 2.01 -14.25 -32.75
CA THR A 319 0.98 -14.59 -31.75
C THR A 319 -0.41 -14.04 -32.09
N PHE A 320 -0.56 -13.26 -33.15
CA PHE A 320 -1.86 -12.71 -33.58
C PHE A 320 -2.71 -13.75 -34.32
N THR A 321 -2.83 -14.92 -33.73
CA THR A 321 -3.63 -16.02 -34.27
C THR A 321 -4.50 -16.61 -33.17
N GLU A 322 -5.69 -17.12 -33.52
CA GLU A 322 -6.66 -17.60 -32.55
C GLU A 322 -6.14 -18.78 -31.71
N ASP A 323 -5.33 -19.65 -32.30
CA ASP A 323 -4.72 -20.82 -31.64
C ASP A 323 -3.63 -20.44 -30.59
N LYS A 324 -3.19 -19.19 -30.59
CA LYS A 324 -2.19 -18.66 -29.62
C LYS A 324 -2.78 -17.71 -28.60
N LEU A 325 -4.10 -17.55 -28.56
CA LEU A 325 -4.74 -16.79 -27.49
C LEU A 325 -4.61 -17.53 -26.16
N ASP A 326 -4.07 -16.84 -25.15
CA ASP A 326 -4.00 -17.37 -23.78
C ASP A 326 -5.39 -17.39 -23.13
N SER A 327 -6.16 -16.33 -23.31
CA SER A 327 -7.52 -16.19 -22.77
C SER A 327 -8.35 -15.22 -23.59
N LYS A 328 -9.67 -15.42 -23.59
CA LYS A 328 -10.65 -14.47 -24.12
C LYS A 328 -11.25 -13.70 -22.95
N TRP A 329 -10.91 -12.47 -22.79
CA TRP A 329 -11.45 -11.58 -21.75
C TRP A 329 -12.87 -11.12 -22.06
N ARG A 330 -13.20 -11.06 -23.34
CA ARG A 330 -14.52 -10.71 -23.84
C ARG A 330 -14.76 -11.44 -25.17
N ASP A 331 -15.92 -12.04 -25.30
CA ASP A 331 -16.33 -12.79 -26.50
C ASP A 331 -17.83 -12.54 -26.76
N ASP A 332 -18.16 -11.30 -27.12
CA ASP A 332 -19.53 -10.85 -27.35
C ASP A 332 -19.76 -10.63 -28.85
N GLY A 333 -20.73 -11.32 -29.41
CA GLY A 333 -21.11 -11.19 -30.80
C GLY A 333 -20.12 -11.88 -31.77
N ASP A 334 -20.21 -11.53 -33.04
CA ASP A 334 -19.37 -12.05 -34.12
C ASP A 334 -18.56 -10.87 -34.70
N VAL A 335 -17.36 -10.67 -34.15
CA VAL A 335 -16.47 -9.54 -34.53
C VAL A 335 -15.95 -9.74 -35.95
N ASP A 336 -15.59 -10.95 -36.32
CA ASP A 336 -15.04 -11.26 -37.67
C ASP A 336 -16.07 -11.00 -38.75
N ALA A 337 -17.32 -11.35 -38.51
CA ALA A 337 -18.41 -11.02 -39.46
C ALA A 337 -18.73 -9.53 -39.50
N ALA A 338 -18.50 -8.78 -38.43
CA ALA A 338 -18.78 -7.33 -38.34
C ALA A 338 -17.68 -6.49 -38.97
N ILE A 339 -16.42 -6.92 -38.89
CA ILE A 339 -15.24 -6.19 -39.47
C ILE A 339 -14.94 -6.71 -40.87
N THR A 340 -15.86 -6.43 -41.80
CA THR A 340 -15.71 -6.83 -43.21
C THR A 340 -16.11 -5.68 -44.15
N GLY A 341 -15.52 -5.63 -45.36
CA GLY A 341 -15.91 -4.72 -46.45
C GLY A 341 -15.09 -3.46 -46.58
N GLU A 342 -15.53 -2.53 -47.44
CA GLU A 342 -14.75 -1.35 -47.88
C GLU A 342 -14.62 -0.24 -46.83
N GLY A 343 -15.01 -0.38 -45.63
CA GLY A 343 -14.89 0.64 -44.57
C GLY A 343 -13.91 0.29 -43.47
N VAL A 344 -13.26 -0.86 -43.58
CA VAL A 344 -12.33 -1.33 -42.54
C VAL A 344 -11.02 -0.56 -42.59
N ILE A 345 -10.58 -0.02 -41.48
CA ILE A 345 -9.30 0.65 -41.29
C ILE A 345 -8.45 -0.24 -40.38
N GLU A 346 -7.30 -0.66 -40.89
CA GLU A 346 -6.34 -1.45 -40.13
C GLU A 346 -5.09 -0.62 -39.82
N ALA A 347 -4.55 -0.79 -38.62
CA ALA A 347 -3.29 -0.18 -38.22
C ALA A 347 -2.56 -1.08 -37.22
N GLU A 348 -1.25 -1.20 -37.36
CA GLU A 348 -0.37 -1.87 -36.40
C GLU A 348 0.44 -0.82 -35.66
N TYR A 349 0.41 -0.90 -34.34
CA TYR A 349 1.20 -0.06 -33.44
C TYR A 349 2.18 -0.92 -32.65
N ARG A 350 3.43 -0.47 -32.57
CA ARG A 350 4.51 -1.16 -31.86
C ARG A 350 5.01 -0.33 -30.73
N SER A 351 5.04 -0.92 -29.52
CA SER A 351 5.67 -0.34 -28.34
C SER A 351 6.80 -1.26 -27.86
N PRO A 352 8.04 -0.77 -27.76
CA PRO A 352 9.14 -1.59 -27.25
C PRO A 352 8.95 -1.89 -25.77
N TYR A 353 9.61 -2.94 -25.29
CA TYR A 353 9.76 -3.14 -23.85
C TYR A 353 10.56 -1.99 -23.26
N VAL A 354 10.03 -1.37 -22.22
CA VAL A 354 10.68 -0.29 -21.50
C VAL A 354 10.88 -0.71 -20.04
N ALA A 355 12.01 -0.29 -19.46
CA ALA A 355 12.23 -0.47 -18.04
C ALA A 355 11.29 0.45 -17.25
N HIS A 356 10.76 -0.04 -16.12
CA HIS A 356 10.08 0.82 -15.17
C HIS A 356 11.06 1.86 -14.66
N ALA A 357 10.69 3.13 -14.67
CA ALA A 357 11.56 4.19 -14.20
C ALA A 357 11.88 3.98 -12.70
N PRO A 358 13.16 3.91 -12.32
CA PRO A 358 13.52 3.96 -10.90
C PRO A 358 13.18 5.34 -10.34
N LEU A 359 12.66 5.34 -9.13
CA LEU A 359 12.36 6.58 -8.39
C LEU A 359 13.59 7.07 -7.65
#